data_97e954717b05cfd1c20005230e119028
#
_entry.id   97e954717b05cfd1c20005230e119028
#
_cell.length_a   1.000
_cell.length_b   1.000
_cell.length_c   1.000
_cell.angle_alpha   90.00
_cell.angle_beta   90.00
_cell.angle_gamma   90.00
#
_symmetry.space_group_name_H-M   'P 1'
#
loop_
_entity.id
_entity.type
_entity.pdbx_description
1 polymer ?
#
loop_
_entity_poly.entity_id
_entity_poly.type
_entity_poly.pdbx_seq_one_letter_code
_entity_poly.pdbx_strand_id
1 'polypeptide(L)'
;MSTDARIERTDPDAETDPFSSIAELITARETHLNAPAARIPPDATQEALSTLKREAGYDHLACVTAQEYENRYESIYHLRSFDDPTQEVSVVVPADKDAPVSESAEPVFRTADWHEREAYDLIGIEYDDHPDLRRILLPETWQGHPLSMDYDGNGPQIVTLSENEPIEPGSSASTGSDTMLLNIGPHHPATHGVLHLQVTLDGEDVVGVEPDIGYIHRCEEQMAQSGTYRHQIMPYPDRWDWGGGGLLNEWAYARAAEDLADIEVPEYAQIVRTMGAEFSRILSHMLALGAYALDVIGDFTATFMYAIQERERVQEILEDLTGQRLMFNYFRLGGVVWDLPEPREEFFSTIRAYLDGLPRRLEEYHDLLTRNEILQMRTVDTGVLPPEVAKEYGTTGPVLRGSGVDYDLRRDDPYGYYD
;
A
#
# COMPACT_ATOMS: atom_id res chain seq x y z
N MET A 1 26.62 -16.10 5.68
CA MET A 1 27.25 -15.03 6.47
C MET A 1 26.17 -14.50 7.40
N SER A 2 26.33 -14.70 8.70
CA SER A 2 25.34 -14.33 9.72
C SER A 2 25.09 -12.83 9.65
N THR A 3 23.89 -12.44 9.26
CA THR A 3 23.36 -11.08 9.38
C THR A 3 22.51 -11.00 10.65
N ASP A 4 23.14 -11.18 11.80
CA ASP A 4 22.58 -10.62 13.01
C ASP A 4 22.73 -9.10 12.88
N ALA A 5 21.66 -8.42 12.49
CA ALA A 5 21.57 -6.97 12.54
C ALA A 5 21.92 -6.53 13.96
N ARG A 6 22.87 -5.62 14.10
CA ARG A 6 23.38 -5.13 15.37
C ARG A 6 22.22 -4.61 16.21
N ILE A 7 21.85 -5.37 17.22
CA ILE A 7 20.98 -4.91 18.30
C ILE A 7 21.84 -4.00 19.19
N GLU A 8 21.86 -2.72 18.90
CA GLU A 8 22.35 -1.73 19.86
C GLU A 8 21.26 -1.53 20.93
N ARG A 9 21.56 -1.94 22.14
CA ARG A 9 20.73 -1.64 23.31
C ARG A 9 20.86 -0.15 23.59
N THR A 10 19.92 0.65 23.12
CA THR A 10 19.75 2.01 23.59
C THR A 10 19.03 1.97 24.93
N ASP A 11 19.66 2.57 25.94
CA ASP A 11 19.03 2.82 27.26
C ASP A 11 18.11 4.05 27.06
N PRO A 12 16.78 3.90 27.02
CA PRO A 12 15.90 5.05 26.81
C PRO A 12 15.86 5.87 28.11
N ASP A 13 16.12 7.14 28.01
CA ASP A 13 15.87 8.10 29.09
C ASP A 13 14.42 7.99 29.57
N ALA A 14 14.24 7.82 30.84
CA ALA A 14 13.05 7.28 31.51
C ALA A 14 11.80 8.20 31.52
N GLU A 15 11.69 9.17 30.63
CA GLU A 15 10.52 10.09 30.64
C GLU A 15 9.43 9.77 29.61
N THR A 16 9.65 8.89 28.61
CA THR A 16 8.61 8.55 27.60
C THR A 16 8.80 7.16 26.98
N ASP A 17 8.81 6.11 27.77
CA ASP A 17 8.80 4.76 27.23
C ASP A 17 7.45 4.47 26.53
N PRO A 18 7.43 4.32 25.19
CA PRO A 18 6.18 4.11 24.45
C PRO A 18 5.48 2.79 24.80
N PHE A 19 6.22 1.86 25.40
CA PHE A 19 5.72 0.54 25.77
C PHE A 19 5.42 0.41 27.28
N SER A 20 5.36 1.51 28.01
CA SER A 20 5.12 1.47 29.47
C SER A 20 3.81 0.75 29.83
N SER A 21 2.78 0.87 29.00
CA SER A 21 1.47 0.24 29.21
C SER A 21 1.45 -1.29 29.03
N ILE A 22 2.45 -1.83 28.33
CA ILE A 22 2.60 -3.29 28.09
C ILE A 22 3.87 -3.87 28.71
N ALA A 23 4.50 -3.16 29.64
CA ALA A 23 5.82 -3.51 30.18
C ALA A 23 5.93 -4.96 30.70
N GLU A 24 4.84 -5.51 31.24
CA GLU A 24 4.79 -6.88 31.78
C GLU A 24 4.78 -7.95 30.69
N LEU A 25 4.39 -7.62 29.45
CA LEU A 25 4.36 -8.53 28.31
C LEU A 25 5.67 -8.56 27.53
N ILE A 26 6.57 -7.61 27.76
CA ILE A 26 7.79 -7.44 26.97
C ILE A 26 8.85 -8.47 27.37
N THR A 27 9.29 -9.25 26.41
CA THR A 27 10.41 -10.20 26.56
C THR A 27 11.78 -9.60 26.19
N ALA A 28 11.80 -8.63 25.26
CA ALA A 28 12.97 -7.86 24.90
C ALA A 28 12.57 -6.48 24.33
N ARG A 29 13.48 -5.50 24.47
CA ARG A 29 13.39 -4.18 23.82
C ARG A 29 14.48 -4.09 22.78
N GLU A 30 14.14 -3.56 21.65
CA GLU A 30 15.04 -3.44 20.52
C GLU A 30 14.70 -2.18 19.69
N THR A 31 15.47 -1.90 18.68
CA THR A 31 15.15 -0.88 17.69
C THR A 31 14.95 -1.57 16.35
N HIS A 32 13.84 -1.31 15.70
CA HIS A 32 13.54 -1.85 14.39
C HIS A 32 13.31 -0.71 13.41
N LEU A 33 14.08 -0.66 12.33
CA LEU A 33 14.01 0.42 11.32
C LEU A 33 14.04 1.83 11.93
N ASN A 34 14.93 2.05 12.90
CA ASN A 34 15.08 3.31 13.67
C ASN A 34 13.89 3.69 14.58
N ALA A 35 12.84 2.86 14.64
CA ALA A 35 11.75 3.02 15.59
C ALA A 35 11.93 2.14 16.83
N PRO A 36 11.46 2.58 18.02
CA PRO A 36 11.42 1.72 19.19
C PRO A 36 10.63 0.45 18.92
N ALA A 37 11.14 -0.70 19.34
CA ALA A 37 10.48 -1.98 19.16
C ALA A 37 10.42 -2.78 20.46
N ALA A 38 9.31 -3.49 20.68
CA ALA A 38 9.11 -4.41 21.77
C ALA A 38 8.83 -5.81 21.24
N ARG A 39 9.56 -6.80 21.76
CA ARG A 39 9.31 -8.20 21.51
C ARG A 39 8.37 -8.76 22.55
N ILE A 40 7.31 -9.44 22.14
CA ILE A 40 6.29 -10.05 23.01
C ILE A 40 6.10 -11.53 22.67
N PRO A 41 5.52 -12.34 23.56
CA PRO A 41 5.16 -13.72 23.23
C PRO A 41 4.00 -13.78 22.22
N PRO A 42 3.90 -14.86 21.40
CA PRO A 42 2.90 -14.99 20.34
C PRO A 42 1.45 -15.10 20.84
N ASP A 43 1.25 -15.51 22.08
CA ASP A 43 -0.05 -15.62 22.77
C ASP A 43 -0.47 -14.34 23.52
N ALA A 44 0.27 -13.24 23.35
CA ALA A 44 -0.01 -11.94 23.96
C ALA A 44 -0.24 -10.83 22.91
N THR A 45 -0.38 -11.18 21.63
CA THR A 45 -0.48 -10.23 20.53
C THR A 45 -1.70 -9.32 20.68
N GLN A 46 -2.88 -9.89 20.89
CA GLN A 46 -4.13 -9.12 21.00
C GLN A 46 -4.13 -8.23 22.26
N GLU A 47 -3.66 -8.75 23.38
CA GLU A 47 -3.57 -7.98 24.63
C GLU A 47 -2.63 -6.79 24.49
N ALA A 48 -1.44 -7.00 23.95
CA ALA A 48 -0.44 -5.94 23.75
C ALA A 48 -0.94 -4.87 22.78
N LEU A 49 -1.39 -5.27 21.60
CA LEU A 49 -1.87 -4.33 20.57
C LEU A 49 -3.11 -3.57 21.01
N SER A 50 -4.06 -4.23 21.67
CA SER A 50 -5.26 -3.60 22.22
C SER A 50 -4.92 -2.58 23.32
N THR A 51 -3.92 -2.86 24.15
CA THR A 51 -3.45 -1.96 25.21
C THR A 51 -2.72 -0.75 24.61
N LEU A 52 -1.82 -0.96 23.64
CA LEU A 52 -1.14 0.13 22.92
C LEU A 52 -2.14 1.04 22.21
N LYS A 53 -3.15 0.48 21.56
CA LYS A 53 -4.22 1.24 20.91
C LYS A 53 -5.01 2.11 21.90
N ARG A 54 -5.44 1.54 23.02
CA ARG A 54 -6.34 2.22 23.97
C ARG A 54 -5.63 3.16 24.94
N GLU A 55 -4.43 2.81 25.40
CA GLU A 55 -3.76 3.50 26.50
C GLU A 55 -2.59 4.35 26.03
N ALA A 56 -1.90 3.95 24.96
CA ALA A 56 -0.77 4.68 24.41
C ALA A 56 -1.07 5.47 23.14
N GLY A 57 -2.30 5.32 22.55
CA GLY A 57 -2.74 6.11 21.41
C GLY A 57 -2.21 5.64 20.05
N TYR A 58 -1.65 4.43 19.98
CA TYR A 58 -1.21 3.83 18.71
C TYR A 58 -2.41 3.18 17.99
N ASP A 59 -3.24 4.01 17.36
CA ASP A 59 -4.52 3.62 16.77
C ASP A 59 -4.47 3.34 15.26
N HIS A 60 -3.29 3.41 14.66
CA HIS A 60 -3.05 3.14 13.24
C HIS A 60 -2.05 1.99 13.08
N LEU A 61 -2.50 0.83 12.60
CA LEU A 61 -1.62 -0.24 12.10
C LEU A 61 -1.24 0.10 10.66
N ALA A 62 0.00 0.53 10.45
CA ALA A 62 0.47 0.93 9.11
C ALA A 62 0.71 -0.28 8.20
N CYS A 63 1.32 -1.34 8.72
CA CYS A 63 1.47 -2.62 8.02
C CYS A 63 1.86 -3.74 8.99
N VAL A 64 1.76 -4.98 8.52
CA VAL A 64 2.37 -6.16 9.14
C VAL A 64 3.40 -6.72 8.19
N THR A 65 4.62 -6.94 8.67
CA THR A 65 5.71 -7.56 7.91
C THR A 65 6.03 -8.91 8.53
N ALA A 66 6.28 -9.91 7.71
CA ALA A 66 6.72 -11.22 8.18
C ALA A 66 8.14 -11.51 7.71
N GLN A 67 8.94 -12.15 8.58
CA GLN A 67 10.31 -12.52 8.28
C GLN A 67 10.63 -13.90 8.82
N GLU A 68 11.38 -14.68 8.04
CA GLU A 68 11.93 -15.98 8.45
C GLU A 68 13.40 -15.86 8.80
N TYR A 69 13.78 -16.48 9.93
CA TYR A 69 15.16 -16.68 10.36
C TYR A 69 15.49 -18.18 10.40
N GLU A 70 16.74 -18.54 10.59
CA GLU A 70 17.17 -19.95 10.67
C GLU A 70 16.41 -20.75 11.74
N ASN A 71 16.02 -20.13 12.85
CA ASN A 71 15.45 -20.78 14.04
C ASN A 71 14.04 -20.28 14.42
N ARG A 72 13.46 -19.31 13.73
CA ARG A 72 12.15 -18.75 14.07
C ARG A 72 11.55 -18.00 12.89
N TYR A 73 10.27 -17.72 12.99
CA TYR A 73 9.57 -16.69 12.24
C TYR A 73 9.32 -15.47 13.12
N GLU A 74 9.10 -14.32 12.52
CA GLU A 74 8.68 -13.10 13.21
C GLU A 74 7.61 -12.39 12.41
N SER A 75 6.50 -12.03 13.08
CA SER A 75 5.54 -11.04 12.60
C SER A 75 5.86 -9.71 13.25
N ILE A 76 5.91 -8.64 12.46
CA ILE A 76 6.29 -7.30 12.90
C ILE A 76 5.13 -6.37 12.60
N TYR A 77 4.50 -5.82 13.63
CA TYR A 77 3.38 -4.91 13.54
C TYR A 77 3.88 -3.48 13.68
N HIS A 78 3.75 -2.67 12.64
CA HIS A 78 4.17 -1.27 12.61
C HIS A 78 3.00 -0.38 12.97
N LEU A 79 3.10 0.27 14.13
CA LEU A 79 2.05 1.07 14.71
C LEU A 79 2.40 2.55 14.67
N ARG A 80 1.41 3.37 14.34
CA ARG A 80 1.46 4.83 14.40
C ARG A 80 0.23 5.39 15.12
N SER A 81 0.22 6.68 15.37
CA SER A 81 -0.95 7.42 15.85
C SER A 81 -1.53 8.27 14.73
N PHE A 82 -2.87 8.32 14.61
CA PHE A 82 -3.51 9.29 13.71
C PHE A 82 -3.45 10.71 14.27
N ASP A 83 -3.31 10.88 15.58
CA ASP A 83 -3.21 12.18 16.21
C ASP A 83 -1.79 12.75 16.17
N ASP A 84 -0.77 11.89 16.19
CA ASP A 84 0.64 12.26 16.05
C ASP A 84 1.39 11.22 15.19
N PRO A 85 1.39 11.37 13.86
CA PRO A 85 2.00 10.40 12.95
C PRO A 85 3.52 10.34 13.00
N THR A 86 4.18 11.25 13.75
CA THR A 86 5.62 11.20 14.00
C THR A 86 6.00 10.09 14.98
N GLN A 87 5.03 9.64 15.78
CA GLN A 87 5.21 8.53 16.71
C GLN A 87 5.02 7.20 16.00
N GLU A 88 6.10 6.46 15.88
CA GLU A 88 6.11 5.12 15.31
C GLU A 88 6.74 4.13 16.28
N VAL A 89 6.12 2.96 16.43
CA VAL A 89 6.66 1.84 17.21
C VAL A 89 6.42 0.54 16.48
N SER A 90 7.25 -0.45 16.76
CA SER A 90 7.09 -1.80 16.23
C SER A 90 6.87 -2.82 17.34
N VAL A 91 5.94 -3.75 17.12
CA VAL A 91 5.76 -4.92 17.98
C VAL A 91 6.22 -6.14 17.23
N VAL A 92 7.22 -6.85 17.77
CA VAL A 92 7.83 -8.04 17.17
C VAL A 92 7.32 -9.28 17.89
N VAL A 93 6.68 -10.17 17.14
CA VAL A 93 6.09 -11.40 17.63
C VAL A 93 6.82 -12.60 17.03
N PRO A 94 7.69 -13.28 17.79
CA PRO A 94 8.38 -14.46 17.30
C PRO A 94 7.47 -15.69 17.35
N ALA A 95 7.51 -16.52 16.33
CA ALA A 95 6.87 -17.83 16.29
C ALA A 95 7.92 -18.94 16.11
N ASP A 96 7.66 -20.12 16.67
CA ASP A 96 8.55 -21.28 16.56
C ASP A 96 8.60 -21.77 15.10
N LYS A 97 9.77 -22.15 14.61
CA LYS A 97 9.92 -22.65 13.25
C LYS A 97 9.19 -23.98 13.00
N ASP A 98 9.13 -24.86 14.02
CA ASP A 98 8.45 -26.15 13.92
C ASP A 98 6.91 -26.05 14.06
N ALA A 99 6.42 -24.94 14.65
CA ALA A 99 5.01 -24.64 14.81
C ALA A 99 4.81 -23.11 14.71
N PRO A 100 4.79 -22.54 13.49
CA PRO A 100 4.78 -21.10 13.28
C PRO A 100 3.40 -20.49 13.51
N VAL A 101 2.96 -20.46 14.75
CA VAL A 101 1.63 -19.95 15.14
C VAL A 101 1.78 -18.71 15.99
N SER A 102 0.98 -17.70 15.70
CA SER A 102 0.82 -16.46 16.45
C SER A 102 -0.68 -16.15 16.63
N GLU A 103 -1.03 -15.39 17.64
CA GLU A 103 -2.38 -14.84 17.79
C GLU A 103 -2.61 -13.74 16.74
N SER A 104 -3.79 -13.76 16.07
CA SER A 104 -4.13 -12.75 15.06
C SER A 104 -4.38 -11.38 15.68
N ALA A 105 -3.91 -10.33 15.00
CA ALA A 105 -4.19 -8.94 15.36
C ALA A 105 -5.51 -8.40 14.74
N GLU A 106 -6.17 -9.16 13.87
CA GLU A 106 -7.38 -8.71 13.16
C GLU A 106 -8.50 -8.24 14.11
N PRO A 107 -8.77 -8.90 15.26
CA PRO A 107 -9.79 -8.43 16.19
C PRO A 107 -9.50 -7.03 16.79
N VAL A 108 -8.25 -6.59 16.76
CA VAL A 108 -7.82 -5.28 17.27
C VAL A 108 -7.71 -4.26 16.12
N PHE A 109 -7.16 -4.69 14.99
CA PHE A 109 -6.92 -3.88 13.80
C PHE A 109 -7.38 -4.64 12.54
N ARG A 110 -8.45 -4.22 11.93
CA ARG A 110 -8.96 -4.80 10.68
C ARG A 110 -7.93 -4.78 9.53
N THR A 111 -6.99 -3.85 9.58
CA THR A 111 -5.85 -3.78 8.65
C THR A 111 -5.05 -5.08 8.62
N ALA A 112 -4.97 -5.80 9.74
CA ALA A 112 -4.18 -7.02 9.86
C ALA A 112 -4.71 -8.16 8.97
N ASP A 113 -6.01 -8.22 8.66
CA ASP A 113 -6.65 -9.30 7.89
C ASP A 113 -5.81 -9.71 6.67
N TRP A 114 -5.66 -8.83 5.71
CA TRP A 114 -4.96 -9.17 4.46
C TRP A 114 -3.45 -9.29 4.63
N HIS A 115 -2.86 -8.53 5.52
CA HIS A 115 -1.42 -8.63 5.80
C HIS A 115 -1.05 -9.97 6.44
N GLU A 116 -1.86 -10.47 7.37
CA GLU A 116 -1.64 -11.78 8.00
C GLU A 116 -1.88 -12.92 7.00
N ARG A 117 -2.90 -12.81 6.15
CA ARG A 117 -3.11 -13.75 5.04
C ARG A 117 -1.94 -13.77 4.07
N GLU A 118 -1.33 -12.62 3.75
CA GLU A 118 -0.13 -12.54 2.92
C GLU A 118 1.07 -13.23 3.61
N ALA A 119 1.28 -12.98 4.89
CA ALA A 119 2.32 -13.62 5.68
C ALA A 119 2.13 -15.15 5.75
N TYR A 120 0.90 -15.60 5.94
CA TYR A 120 0.54 -17.02 5.85
C TYR A 120 0.83 -17.57 4.45
N ASP A 121 0.32 -16.93 3.41
CA ASP A 121 0.41 -17.40 2.04
C ASP A 121 1.85 -17.54 1.54
N LEU A 122 2.67 -16.52 1.77
CA LEU A 122 4.02 -16.43 1.21
C LEU A 122 5.12 -17.00 2.11
N ILE A 123 4.96 -16.96 3.44
CA ILE A 123 5.99 -17.34 4.42
C ILE A 123 5.57 -18.55 5.24
N GLY A 124 4.28 -18.68 5.57
CA GLY A 124 3.73 -19.85 6.26
C GLY A 124 3.50 -19.65 7.75
N ILE A 125 3.35 -18.42 8.24
CA ILE A 125 2.94 -18.16 9.63
C ILE A 125 1.43 -18.36 9.75
N GLU A 126 0.99 -19.19 10.68
CA GLU A 126 -0.42 -19.38 11.00
C GLU A 126 -0.86 -18.37 12.07
N TYR A 127 -2.09 -17.86 11.95
CA TYR A 127 -2.66 -16.86 12.86
C TYR A 127 -3.92 -17.41 13.52
N ASP A 128 -3.82 -17.77 14.80
CA ASP A 128 -4.96 -18.22 15.59
C ASP A 128 -5.98 -17.08 15.75
N ASP A 129 -7.26 -17.43 15.73
CA ASP A 129 -8.39 -16.48 15.80
C ASP A 129 -8.52 -15.51 14.61
N HIS A 130 -7.78 -15.74 13.52
CA HIS A 130 -8.02 -15.00 12.28
C HIS A 130 -9.37 -15.42 11.66
N PRO A 131 -10.23 -14.47 11.25
CA PRO A 131 -11.60 -14.80 10.80
C PRO A 131 -11.64 -15.57 9.47
N ASP A 132 -10.62 -15.43 8.61
CA ASP A 132 -10.60 -16.03 7.27
C ASP A 132 -9.15 -16.28 6.81
N LEU A 133 -8.42 -17.16 7.52
CA LEU A 133 -7.04 -17.49 7.21
C LEU A 133 -6.93 -18.43 6.00
N ARG A 134 -7.01 -17.90 4.82
CA ARG A 134 -6.79 -18.58 3.54
C ARG A 134 -5.78 -17.84 2.70
N ARG A 135 -5.28 -18.46 1.64
CA ARG A 135 -4.35 -17.79 0.72
C ARG A 135 -4.98 -16.52 0.13
N ILE A 136 -4.17 -15.56 -0.25
CA ILE A 136 -4.62 -14.28 -0.81
C ILE A 136 -4.02 -14.00 -2.20
N LEU A 137 -2.74 -14.29 -2.40
CA LEU A 137 -2.02 -14.00 -3.65
C LEU A 137 -1.84 -15.23 -4.53
N LEU A 138 -1.76 -16.40 -3.92
CA LEU A 138 -1.59 -17.68 -4.61
C LEU A 138 -2.90 -18.47 -4.62
N PRO A 139 -3.10 -19.33 -5.62
CA PRO A 139 -4.25 -20.22 -5.64
C PRO A 139 -4.27 -21.15 -4.42
N GLU A 140 -5.46 -21.50 -3.90
CA GLU A 140 -5.63 -22.41 -2.77
C GLU A 140 -4.97 -23.78 -2.97
N THR A 141 -4.84 -24.21 -4.23
CA THR A 141 -4.17 -25.46 -4.61
C THR A 141 -2.64 -25.39 -4.57
N TRP A 142 -2.07 -24.22 -4.34
CA TRP A 142 -0.62 -24.04 -4.28
C TRP A 142 -0.04 -24.79 -3.08
N GLN A 143 1.11 -25.45 -3.25
CA GLN A 143 1.79 -26.19 -2.20
C GLN A 143 3.04 -25.45 -1.73
N GLY A 144 3.17 -25.29 -0.42
CA GLY A 144 4.27 -24.58 0.23
C GLY A 144 4.11 -23.06 0.22
N HIS A 145 5.16 -22.36 0.67
CA HIS A 145 5.21 -20.93 0.88
C HIS A 145 6.42 -20.35 0.17
N PRO A 146 6.26 -19.61 -0.95
CA PRO A 146 7.35 -19.28 -1.88
C PRO A 146 8.48 -18.41 -1.32
N LEU A 147 8.22 -17.62 -0.26
CA LEU A 147 9.25 -16.82 0.39
C LEU A 147 9.91 -17.51 1.59
N SER A 148 9.45 -18.72 1.97
CA SER A 148 10.11 -19.51 2.99
C SER A 148 11.48 -20.01 2.50
N MET A 149 12.47 -20.01 3.40
CA MET A 149 13.82 -20.51 3.14
C MET A 149 13.85 -21.99 2.76
N ASP A 150 12.87 -22.76 3.25
CA ASP A 150 12.75 -24.20 2.99
C ASP A 150 11.99 -24.51 1.69
N TYR A 151 11.52 -23.49 0.96
CA TYR A 151 10.80 -23.67 -0.30
C TYR A 151 11.75 -24.03 -1.44
N ASP A 152 11.62 -25.23 -1.98
CA ASP A 152 12.52 -25.76 -3.01
C ASP A 152 12.11 -25.45 -4.46
N GLY A 153 10.93 -24.84 -4.65
CA GLY A 153 10.40 -24.47 -5.96
C GLY A 153 10.01 -25.66 -6.87
N ASN A 154 10.09 -26.90 -6.37
CA ASN A 154 9.88 -28.12 -7.14
C ASN A 154 8.46 -28.72 -7.00
N GLY A 155 7.55 -28.02 -6.32
CA GLY A 155 6.16 -28.46 -6.19
C GLY A 155 5.43 -28.57 -7.54
N PRO A 156 4.32 -29.30 -7.62
CA PRO A 156 3.52 -29.41 -8.84
C PRO A 156 2.84 -28.06 -9.13
N GLN A 157 3.52 -27.21 -9.90
CA GLN A 157 3.18 -25.80 -10.12
C GLN A 157 2.31 -25.59 -11.36
N ILE A 158 1.66 -26.62 -11.87
CA ILE A 158 0.70 -26.44 -12.94
C ILE A 158 -0.68 -26.29 -12.29
N VAL A 159 -0.97 -25.06 -11.87
CA VAL A 159 -2.37 -24.67 -11.72
C VAL A 159 -2.91 -24.53 -13.14
N THR A 160 -3.44 -25.58 -13.65
CA THR A 160 -4.34 -25.48 -14.78
C THR A 160 -5.58 -24.82 -14.20
N LEU A 161 -5.68 -23.51 -14.38
CA LEU A 161 -6.99 -22.86 -14.28
C LEU A 161 -7.82 -23.54 -15.37
N SER A 162 -8.60 -24.53 -14.99
CA SER A 162 -9.60 -25.06 -15.90
C SER A 162 -10.58 -23.92 -16.10
N GLU A 163 -10.65 -23.40 -17.32
CA GLU A 163 -11.57 -22.33 -17.73
C GLU A 163 -13.04 -22.67 -17.42
N ASN A 164 -13.33 -23.82 -16.80
CA ASN A 164 -14.65 -24.38 -16.63
C ASN A 164 -14.98 -24.95 -15.24
N GLU A 165 -14.10 -24.89 -14.27
CA GLU A 165 -14.52 -25.15 -12.89
C GLU A 165 -14.95 -23.83 -12.27
N PRO A 166 -16.25 -23.66 -11.95
CA PRO A 166 -16.65 -22.52 -11.13
C PRO A 166 -15.90 -22.67 -9.80
N ILE A 167 -15.13 -21.63 -9.43
CA ILE A 167 -14.59 -21.49 -8.07
C ILE A 167 -15.83 -21.58 -7.19
N GLU A 168 -15.91 -22.62 -6.35
CA GLU A 168 -17.04 -22.74 -5.43
C GLU A 168 -17.03 -21.49 -4.54
N PRO A 169 -18.08 -20.67 -4.56
CA PRO A 169 -18.13 -19.49 -3.71
C PRO A 169 -18.01 -19.96 -2.26
N GLY A 170 -17.15 -19.28 -1.50
CA GLY A 170 -16.99 -19.55 -0.08
C GLY A 170 -18.35 -19.69 0.59
N SER A 171 -18.54 -20.70 1.40
CA SER A 171 -19.77 -21.32 1.87
C SER A 171 -20.67 -20.45 2.76
N SER A 172 -20.70 -19.14 2.63
CA SER A 172 -21.47 -18.25 3.53
C SER A 172 -22.68 -17.54 2.91
N ALA A 173 -22.93 -17.64 1.61
CA ALA A 173 -24.16 -17.11 1.05
C ALA A 173 -25.15 -18.25 0.78
N SER A 174 -26.22 -18.34 1.57
CA SER A 174 -27.39 -19.12 1.22
C SER A 174 -28.02 -18.51 -0.05
N THR A 175 -27.62 -19.01 -1.22
CA THR A 175 -28.17 -18.59 -2.49
C THR A 175 -29.64 -19.01 -2.54
N GLY A 176 -30.54 -18.04 -2.37
CA GLY A 176 -31.92 -18.17 -2.84
C GLY A 176 -31.89 -18.39 -4.35
N SER A 177 -32.88 -19.02 -4.89
CA SER A 177 -32.95 -19.47 -6.29
C SER A 177 -32.93 -18.36 -7.36
N ASP A 178 -32.78 -17.10 -7.00
CA ASP A 178 -32.87 -15.92 -7.89
C ASP A 178 -31.60 -15.06 -7.94
N THR A 179 -30.51 -15.46 -7.27
CA THR A 179 -29.25 -14.68 -7.31
C THR A 179 -28.38 -15.08 -8.52
N MET A 180 -27.68 -14.09 -9.09
CA MET A 180 -26.76 -14.24 -10.21
C MET A 180 -25.32 -13.94 -9.76
N LEU A 181 -24.37 -14.80 -10.12
CA LEU A 181 -22.95 -14.54 -9.95
C LEU A 181 -22.41 -13.84 -11.19
N LEU A 182 -21.79 -12.67 -11.00
CA LEU A 182 -21.15 -11.88 -12.03
C LEU A 182 -19.65 -11.76 -11.75
N ASN A 183 -18.82 -12.13 -12.73
CA ASN A 183 -17.39 -11.91 -12.65
C ASN A 183 -17.03 -10.57 -13.29
N ILE A 184 -16.38 -9.69 -12.53
CA ILE A 184 -15.84 -8.39 -12.97
C ILE A 184 -14.32 -8.46 -12.91
N GLY A 185 -13.66 -8.44 -14.05
CA GLY A 185 -12.21 -8.64 -14.14
C GLY A 185 -11.83 -10.11 -14.39
N PRO A 186 -10.54 -10.47 -14.33
CA PRO A 186 -9.35 -9.61 -14.10
C PRO A 186 -8.97 -8.70 -15.26
N HIS A 187 -9.65 -8.76 -16.39
CA HIS A 187 -9.46 -7.88 -17.54
C HIS A 187 -10.76 -7.14 -17.86
N HIS A 188 -11.01 -6.09 -17.09
CA HIS A 188 -12.22 -5.28 -17.20
C HIS A 188 -11.91 -3.79 -16.94
N PRO A 189 -12.49 -2.84 -17.71
CA PRO A 189 -12.22 -1.42 -17.52
C PRO A 189 -12.51 -0.92 -16.11
N ALA A 190 -13.57 -1.41 -15.48
CA ALA A 190 -13.99 -0.98 -14.13
C ALA A 190 -13.05 -1.43 -12.99
N THR A 191 -12.16 -2.38 -13.23
CA THR A 191 -11.21 -2.85 -12.21
C THR A 191 -9.84 -2.17 -12.29
N HIS A 192 -9.64 -1.32 -13.31
CA HIS A 192 -8.44 -0.49 -13.48
C HIS A 192 -7.10 -1.26 -13.41
N GLY A 193 -7.10 -2.48 -13.91
CA GLY A 193 -5.93 -3.36 -13.89
C GLY A 193 -6.36 -4.81 -14.01
N VAL A 194 -5.95 -5.64 -13.05
CA VAL A 194 -6.23 -7.07 -13.04
C VAL A 194 -6.93 -7.54 -11.74
N LEU A 195 -7.62 -6.63 -11.08
CA LEU A 195 -8.49 -7.01 -9.96
C LEU A 195 -9.67 -7.83 -10.48
N HIS A 196 -9.89 -8.98 -9.89
CA HIS A 196 -11.05 -9.81 -10.14
C HIS A 196 -12.01 -9.72 -8.96
N LEU A 197 -13.28 -9.47 -9.23
CA LEU A 197 -14.35 -9.45 -8.25
C LEU A 197 -15.41 -10.45 -8.66
N GLN A 198 -15.74 -11.38 -7.79
CA GLN A 198 -16.93 -12.21 -7.91
C GLN A 198 -18.07 -11.50 -7.17
N VAL A 199 -19.05 -11.02 -7.93
CA VAL A 199 -20.15 -10.22 -7.38
C VAL A 199 -21.42 -11.06 -7.43
N THR A 200 -22.07 -11.24 -6.29
CA THR A 200 -23.38 -11.87 -6.20
C THR A 200 -24.46 -10.79 -6.24
N LEU A 201 -25.38 -10.92 -7.20
CA LEU A 201 -26.46 -9.98 -7.43
C LEU A 201 -27.81 -10.61 -7.11
N ASP A 202 -28.72 -9.84 -6.48
CA ASP A 202 -30.16 -10.12 -6.42
C ASP A 202 -30.87 -9.05 -7.27
N GLY A 203 -31.21 -9.41 -8.51
CA GLY A 203 -31.60 -8.45 -9.52
C GLY A 203 -30.43 -7.51 -9.90
N GLU A 204 -30.51 -6.23 -9.53
CA GLU A 204 -29.44 -5.25 -9.72
C GLU A 204 -28.72 -4.88 -8.41
N ASP A 205 -29.17 -5.42 -7.29
CA ASP A 205 -28.58 -5.14 -5.98
C ASP A 205 -27.39 -6.08 -5.69
N VAL A 206 -26.28 -5.51 -5.24
CA VAL A 206 -25.10 -6.27 -4.82
C VAL A 206 -25.35 -6.82 -3.42
N VAL A 207 -25.42 -8.16 -3.29
CA VAL A 207 -25.61 -8.85 -2.02
C VAL A 207 -24.35 -9.54 -1.50
N GLY A 208 -23.31 -9.66 -2.33
CA GLY A 208 -22.01 -10.19 -1.93
C GLY A 208 -20.91 -9.80 -2.92
N VAL A 209 -19.71 -9.63 -2.41
CA VAL A 209 -18.50 -9.39 -3.21
C VAL A 209 -17.37 -10.21 -2.63
N GLU A 210 -16.73 -10.99 -3.47
CA GLU A 210 -15.53 -11.74 -3.15
C GLU A 210 -14.38 -11.22 -4.03
N PRO A 211 -13.37 -10.55 -3.48
CA PRO A 211 -12.18 -10.15 -4.22
C PRO A 211 -11.23 -11.33 -4.39
N ASP A 212 -10.75 -11.51 -5.62
CA ASP A 212 -9.74 -12.51 -5.98
C ASP A 212 -8.55 -11.75 -6.57
N ILE A 213 -7.46 -11.67 -5.81
CA ILE A 213 -6.27 -10.89 -6.12
C ILE A 213 -5.07 -11.80 -6.43
N GLY A 214 -3.96 -11.20 -6.89
CA GLY A 214 -2.74 -11.95 -7.19
C GLY A 214 -2.46 -12.15 -8.68
N TYR A 215 -3.34 -11.73 -9.58
CA TYR A 215 -3.18 -11.92 -11.04
C TYR A 215 -1.93 -11.26 -11.64
N ILE A 216 -1.37 -10.25 -10.98
CA ILE A 216 -0.07 -9.66 -11.33
C ILE A 216 0.99 -9.86 -10.25
N HIS A 217 0.77 -10.76 -9.30
CA HIS A 217 1.82 -11.15 -8.36
C HIS A 217 2.91 -11.91 -9.13
N ARG A 218 4.10 -11.34 -9.20
CA ARG A 218 5.21 -11.79 -10.05
C ARG A 218 6.41 -12.27 -9.26
N CYS A 219 6.24 -12.58 -7.98
CA CYS A 219 7.30 -12.95 -7.05
C CYS A 219 8.43 -11.89 -6.99
N GLU A 220 8.08 -10.62 -7.00
CA GLU A 220 9.04 -9.51 -7.03
C GLU A 220 9.86 -9.45 -5.75
N GLU A 221 9.32 -9.86 -4.61
CA GLU A 221 10.01 -9.98 -3.33
C GLU A 221 11.18 -10.98 -3.43
N GLN A 222 10.94 -12.14 -4.02
CA GLN A 222 11.99 -13.15 -4.24
C GLN A 222 13.06 -12.66 -5.22
N MET A 223 12.65 -11.95 -6.27
CA MET A 223 13.60 -11.32 -7.20
C MET A 223 14.39 -10.21 -6.51
N ALA A 224 13.76 -9.44 -5.64
CA ALA A 224 14.41 -8.39 -4.86
C ALA A 224 15.47 -8.93 -3.91
N GLN A 225 15.19 -10.04 -3.22
CA GLN A 225 16.16 -10.72 -2.34
C GLN A 225 17.42 -11.17 -3.08
N SER A 226 17.30 -11.57 -4.35
CA SER A 226 18.43 -11.99 -5.19
C SER A 226 19.17 -10.83 -5.87
N GLY A 227 18.61 -9.64 -5.81
CA GLY A 227 19.07 -8.46 -6.51
C GLY A 227 20.00 -7.54 -5.69
N THR A 228 20.39 -6.42 -6.29
CA THR A 228 21.07 -5.34 -5.60
C THR A 228 20.15 -4.15 -5.45
N TYR A 229 20.06 -3.57 -4.28
CA TYR A 229 19.22 -2.40 -3.96
C TYR A 229 19.38 -1.25 -4.98
N ARG A 230 20.59 -1.03 -5.45
CA ARG A 230 20.92 0.13 -6.28
C ARG A 230 20.43 0.04 -7.72
N HIS A 231 20.45 -1.13 -8.34
CA HIS A 231 20.26 -1.26 -9.79
C HIS A 231 19.10 -2.15 -10.18
N GLN A 232 18.82 -3.18 -9.39
CA GLN A 232 17.86 -4.21 -9.78
C GLN A 232 16.50 -4.00 -9.14
N ILE A 233 16.43 -3.39 -7.95
CA ILE A 233 15.19 -3.24 -7.20
C ILE A 233 14.47 -1.93 -7.55
N MET A 234 15.19 -0.82 -7.80
CA MET A 234 14.56 0.49 -8.10
C MET A 234 13.48 0.46 -9.19
N PRO A 235 13.58 -0.34 -10.27
CA PRO A 235 12.52 -0.40 -11.27
C PRO A 235 11.23 -1.07 -10.82
N TYR A 236 11.21 -1.83 -9.71
CA TYR A 236 10.00 -2.52 -9.27
C TYR A 236 8.95 -1.56 -8.70
N PRO A 237 9.25 -0.69 -7.73
CA PRO A 237 8.31 0.29 -7.21
C PRO A 237 7.70 1.17 -8.30
N ASP A 238 8.48 1.57 -9.29
CA ASP A 238 8.05 2.41 -10.40
C ASP A 238 6.93 1.77 -11.24
N ARG A 239 6.89 0.44 -11.31
CA ARG A 239 5.91 -0.31 -12.11
C ARG A 239 4.59 -0.58 -11.39
N TRP A 240 4.51 -0.35 -10.09
CA TRP A 240 3.28 -0.60 -9.34
C TRP A 240 2.19 0.43 -9.62
N ASP A 241 2.55 1.61 -10.09
CA ASP A 241 1.59 2.61 -10.55
C ASP A 241 1.86 3.01 -12.02
N TRP A 242 1.35 2.20 -12.95
CA TRP A 242 1.37 2.54 -14.38
C TRP A 242 0.54 3.80 -14.72
N GLY A 243 -0.31 4.26 -13.80
CA GLY A 243 -1.07 5.50 -13.91
C GLY A 243 -0.20 6.75 -13.88
N GLY A 244 1.03 6.64 -13.38
CA GLY A 244 2.02 7.70 -13.34
C GLY A 244 2.51 8.09 -11.96
N GLY A 245 2.04 7.43 -10.88
CA GLY A 245 2.52 7.64 -9.53
C GLY A 245 3.87 6.99 -9.21
N GLY A 246 4.55 6.41 -10.19
CA GLY A 246 5.77 5.63 -10.03
C GLY A 246 6.88 6.34 -9.26
N LEU A 247 7.07 7.65 -9.44
CA LEU A 247 8.07 8.42 -8.69
C LEU A 247 7.79 8.45 -7.18
N LEU A 248 6.53 8.41 -6.76
CA LEU A 248 6.18 8.33 -5.34
C LEU A 248 6.60 6.99 -4.72
N ASN A 249 6.40 5.90 -5.46
CA ASN A 249 6.81 4.57 -5.05
C ASN A 249 8.35 4.43 -5.04
N GLU A 250 9.02 4.97 -6.06
CA GLU A 250 10.50 5.05 -6.08
C GLU A 250 11.03 5.81 -4.88
N TRP A 251 10.38 6.92 -4.52
CA TRP A 251 10.81 7.74 -3.39
C TRP A 251 10.63 7.02 -2.05
N ALA A 252 9.51 6.35 -1.86
CA ALA A 252 9.28 5.56 -0.65
C ALA A 252 10.37 4.50 -0.47
N TYR A 253 10.67 3.75 -1.53
CA TYR A 253 11.76 2.76 -1.51
C TYR A 253 13.14 3.38 -1.29
N ALA A 254 13.47 4.46 -2.04
CA ALA A 254 14.76 5.11 -1.92
C ALA A 254 14.97 5.65 -0.50
N ARG A 255 13.94 6.29 0.08
CA ARG A 255 13.98 6.82 1.44
C ARG A 255 14.18 5.71 2.47
N ALA A 256 13.42 4.63 2.39
CA ALA A 256 13.58 3.49 3.32
C ALA A 256 15.02 2.91 3.29
N ALA A 257 15.60 2.79 2.09
CA ALA A 257 16.97 2.31 1.94
C ALA A 257 18.03 3.34 2.38
N GLU A 258 17.76 4.63 2.19
CA GLU A 258 18.61 5.73 2.65
C GLU A 258 18.63 5.81 4.16
N ASP A 259 17.46 5.73 4.81
CA ASP A 259 17.32 5.72 6.26
C ASP A 259 18.05 4.52 6.89
N LEU A 260 17.89 3.33 6.28
CA LEU A 260 18.57 2.12 6.75
C LEU A 260 20.11 2.19 6.62
N ALA A 261 20.59 2.87 5.59
CA ALA A 261 22.02 2.97 5.27
C ALA A 261 22.68 4.27 5.77
N ASP A 262 21.93 5.13 6.46
CA ASP A 262 22.36 6.46 6.94
C ASP A 262 22.95 7.32 5.79
N ILE A 263 22.22 7.38 4.67
CA ILE A 263 22.63 8.12 3.48
C ILE A 263 21.97 9.49 3.50
N GLU A 264 22.78 10.54 3.61
CA GLU A 264 22.32 11.92 3.46
C GLU A 264 22.01 12.25 1.99
N VAL A 265 20.81 12.78 1.74
CA VAL A 265 20.39 13.26 0.42
C VAL A 265 20.56 14.78 0.35
N PRO A 266 21.30 15.32 -0.64
CA PRO A 266 21.48 16.77 -0.79
C PRO A 266 20.13 17.50 -0.94
N GLU A 267 20.00 18.67 -0.32
CA GLU A 267 18.78 19.51 -0.36
C GLU A 267 18.27 19.73 -1.79
N TYR A 268 19.16 20.04 -2.73
CA TYR A 268 18.79 20.18 -4.13
C TYR A 268 18.10 18.92 -4.71
N ALA A 269 18.60 17.75 -4.39
CA ALA A 269 17.98 16.50 -4.85
C ALA A 269 16.60 16.26 -4.20
N GLN A 270 16.44 16.67 -2.94
CA GLN A 270 15.13 16.60 -2.27
C GLN A 270 14.11 17.53 -2.92
N ILE A 271 14.49 18.77 -3.30
CA ILE A 271 13.63 19.70 -4.05
C ILE A 271 13.21 19.08 -5.39
N VAL A 272 14.16 18.53 -6.13
CA VAL A 272 13.87 17.89 -7.44
C VAL A 272 12.95 16.68 -7.26
N ARG A 273 13.17 15.85 -6.24
CA ARG A 273 12.30 14.72 -5.92
C ARG A 273 10.89 15.17 -5.58
N THR A 274 10.74 16.20 -4.72
CA THR A 274 9.42 16.73 -4.34
C THR A 274 8.67 17.23 -5.56
N MET A 275 9.34 17.99 -6.42
CA MET A 275 8.75 18.50 -7.67
C MET A 275 8.32 17.35 -8.59
N GLY A 276 9.18 16.39 -8.85
CA GLY A 276 8.88 15.23 -9.70
C GLY A 276 7.74 14.38 -9.13
N ALA A 277 7.74 14.16 -7.82
CA ALA A 277 6.70 13.41 -7.12
C ALA A 277 5.32 14.08 -7.22
N GLU A 278 5.24 15.42 -7.11
CA GLU A 278 3.97 16.13 -7.25
C GLU A 278 3.44 16.11 -8.70
N PHE A 279 4.31 16.22 -9.70
CA PHE A 279 3.88 15.98 -11.08
C PHE A 279 3.42 14.54 -11.31
N SER A 280 4.12 13.57 -10.75
CA SER A 280 3.72 12.16 -10.77
C SER A 280 2.34 11.96 -10.10
N ARG A 281 2.08 12.64 -8.98
CA ARG A 281 0.78 12.64 -8.30
C ARG A 281 -0.33 13.23 -9.17
N ILE A 282 -0.09 14.37 -9.80
CA ILE A 282 -1.06 14.99 -10.72
C ILE A 282 -1.37 14.04 -11.87
N LEU A 283 -0.34 13.41 -12.44
CA LEU A 283 -0.47 12.44 -13.53
C LEU A 283 -1.40 11.28 -13.16
N SER A 284 -1.18 10.70 -11.98
CA SER A 284 -1.99 9.61 -11.43
C SER A 284 -3.43 10.06 -11.13
N HIS A 285 -3.61 11.24 -10.52
CA HIS A 285 -4.93 11.78 -10.22
C HIS A 285 -5.75 12.08 -11.49
N MET A 286 -5.12 12.56 -12.57
CA MET A 286 -5.84 12.78 -13.83
C MET A 286 -6.36 11.48 -14.42
N LEU A 287 -5.58 10.40 -14.35
CA LEU A 287 -6.06 9.09 -14.77
C LEU A 287 -7.21 8.60 -13.88
N ALA A 288 -7.07 8.72 -12.56
CA ALA A 288 -8.09 8.29 -11.61
C ALA A 288 -9.42 9.02 -11.81
N LEU A 289 -9.39 10.36 -11.98
CA LEU A 289 -10.60 11.16 -12.24
C LEU A 289 -11.27 10.80 -13.56
N GLY A 290 -10.47 10.59 -14.61
CA GLY A 290 -10.99 10.19 -15.92
C GLY A 290 -11.65 8.82 -15.89
N ALA A 291 -10.98 7.84 -15.28
CA ALA A 291 -11.49 6.50 -15.13
C ALA A 291 -12.74 6.43 -14.23
N TYR A 292 -12.74 7.19 -13.12
CA TYR A 292 -13.91 7.31 -12.25
C TYR A 292 -15.13 7.87 -12.99
N ALA A 293 -14.94 8.90 -13.82
CA ALA A 293 -16.01 9.44 -14.65
C ALA A 293 -16.56 8.41 -15.63
N LEU A 294 -15.68 7.62 -16.25
CA LEU A 294 -16.07 6.54 -17.14
C LEU A 294 -16.95 5.50 -16.42
N ASP A 295 -16.56 5.07 -15.24
CA ASP A 295 -17.26 4.02 -14.50
C ASP A 295 -18.58 4.50 -13.91
N VAL A 296 -18.61 5.69 -13.31
CA VAL A 296 -19.80 6.17 -12.57
C VAL A 296 -20.84 6.78 -13.48
N ILE A 297 -20.46 7.55 -14.49
CA ILE A 297 -21.40 8.25 -15.36
C ILE A 297 -21.38 7.81 -16.82
N GLY A 298 -20.48 6.87 -17.18
CA GLY A 298 -20.32 6.40 -18.56
C GLY A 298 -19.75 7.45 -19.51
N ASP A 299 -19.07 8.48 -18.99
CA ASP A 299 -18.55 9.59 -19.80
C ASP A 299 -17.16 9.29 -20.34
N PHE A 300 -17.11 8.49 -21.38
CA PHE A 300 -15.86 8.24 -22.11
C PHE A 300 -15.41 9.45 -22.96
N THR A 301 -16.31 10.29 -23.43
CA THR A 301 -16.00 11.26 -24.49
C THR A 301 -15.57 12.63 -23.96
N ALA A 302 -16.04 13.08 -22.83
CA ALA A 302 -15.71 14.41 -22.29
C ALA A 302 -14.68 14.32 -21.16
N THR A 303 -15.09 13.91 -19.97
CA THR A 303 -14.22 13.98 -18.79
C THR A 303 -12.99 13.11 -18.93
N PHE A 304 -13.13 11.87 -19.41
CA PHE A 304 -11.98 10.97 -19.60
C PHE A 304 -10.97 11.57 -20.60
N MET A 305 -11.45 12.07 -21.75
CA MET A 305 -10.55 12.62 -22.76
C MET A 305 -9.87 13.92 -22.31
N TYR A 306 -10.57 14.79 -21.56
CA TYR A 306 -9.94 15.98 -20.98
C TYR A 306 -8.88 15.60 -19.92
N ALA A 307 -9.18 14.63 -19.08
CA ALA A 307 -8.22 14.13 -18.10
C ALA A 307 -6.96 13.57 -18.76
N ILE A 308 -7.10 12.78 -19.83
CA ILE A 308 -5.98 12.27 -20.61
C ILE A 308 -5.20 13.40 -21.30
N GLN A 309 -5.88 14.44 -21.78
CA GLN A 309 -5.21 15.61 -22.36
C GLN A 309 -4.36 16.37 -21.34
N GLU A 310 -4.85 16.54 -20.11
CA GLU A 310 -4.04 17.15 -19.04
C GLU A 310 -2.89 16.25 -18.62
N ARG A 311 -3.16 14.96 -18.53
CA ARG A 311 -2.14 13.95 -18.25
C ARG A 311 -1.00 14.02 -19.26
N GLU A 312 -1.29 14.18 -20.54
CA GLU A 312 -0.29 14.30 -21.62
C GLU A 312 0.66 15.48 -21.38
N ARG A 313 0.15 16.63 -20.97
CA ARG A 313 0.99 17.81 -20.66
C ARG A 313 1.93 17.59 -19.48
N VAL A 314 1.47 16.87 -18.47
CA VAL A 314 2.32 16.49 -17.32
C VAL A 314 3.35 15.46 -17.74
N GLN A 315 2.98 14.53 -18.61
CA GLN A 315 3.94 13.55 -19.17
C GLN A 315 5.05 14.23 -19.97
N GLU A 316 4.78 15.29 -20.71
CA GLU A 316 5.81 16.07 -21.41
C GLU A 316 6.81 16.70 -20.42
N ILE A 317 6.32 17.27 -19.31
CA ILE A 317 7.17 17.82 -18.25
C ILE A 317 8.03 16.72 -17.61
N LEU A 318 7.42 15.56 -17.31
CA LEU A 318 8.15 14.44 -16.72
C LEU A 318 9.11 13.77 -17.70
N GLU A 319 8.79 13.74 -19.00
CA GLU A 319 9.71 13.28 -20.05
C GLU A 319 10.93 14.18 -20.15
N ASP A 320 10.75 15.49 -20.10
CA ASP A 320 11.85 16.43 -20.07
C ASP A 320 12.72 16.24 -18.82
N LEU A 321 12.11 16.01 -17.65
CA LEU A 321 12.81 15.81 -16.38
C LEU A 321 13.54 14.48 -16.31
N THR A 322 12.87 13.39 -16.72
CA THR A 322 13.30 12.01 -16.44
C THR A 322 13.80 11.24 -17.65
N GLY A 323 13.53 11.77 -18.86
CA GLY A 323 13.79 11.07 -20.13
C GLY A 323 12.76 9.97 -20.46
N GLN A 324 11.72 9.82 -19.64
CA GLN A 324 10.71 8.78 -19.78
C GLN A 324 9.29 9.36 -19.62
N ARG A 325 8.35 8.84 -20.38
CA ARG A 325 6.93 9.23 -20.29
C ARG A 325 6.19 8.46 -19.21
N LEU A 326 6.64 7.26 -18.89
CA LEU A 326 6.15 6.34 -17.86
C LEU A 326 7.31 5.47 -17.40
N MET A 327 7.21 4.88 -16.21
CA MET A 327 8.26 4.03 -15.64
C MET A 327 9.58 4.81 -15.57
N PHE A 328 9.58 5.87 -14.80
CA PHE A 328 10.58 6.94 -14.80
C PHE A 328 11.96 6.49 -14.39
N ASN A 329 12.05 5.60 -13.38
CA ASN A 329 13.32 5.07 -12.87
C ASN A 329 14.37 6.17 -12.64
N TYR A 330 13.93 7.28 -12.04
CA TYR A 330 14.69 8.53 -11.94
C TYR A 330 15.27 8.79 -10.57
N PHE A 331 14.56 8.42 -9.49
CA PHE A 331 15.11 8.54 -8.15
C PHE A 331 16.15 7.44 -7.90
N ARG A 332 17.18 7.76 -7.12
CA ARG A 332 18.28 6.86 -6.80
C ARG A 332 18.69 7.05 -5.36
N LEU A 333 19.29 6.05 -4.77
CA LEU A 333 19.87 6.17 -3.45
C LEU A 333 20.89 7.34 -3.45
N GLY A 334 20.68 8.31 -2.55
CA GLY A 334 21.48 9.52 -2.41
C GLY A 334 21.09 10.66 -3.37
N GLY A 335 20.03 10.54 -4.18
CA GLY A 335 19.60 11.64 -5.03
C GLY A 335 18.77 11.26 -6.24
N VAL A 336 19.10 11.82 -7.40
CA VAL A 336 18.43 11.63 -8.70
C VAL A 336 19.44 11.21 -9.77
N VAL A 337 18.97 10.66 -10.89
CA VAL A 337 19.86 10.13 -11.95
C VAL A 337 20.68 11.23 -12.62
N TRP A 338 20.05 12.35 -12.95
CA TRP A 338 20.66 13.52 -13.57
C TRP A 338 19.97 14.81 -13.13
N ASP A 339 20.63 15.91 -13.47
CA ASP A 339 20.19 17.25 -13.14
C ASP A 339 18.96 17.71 -13.94
N LEU A 340 18.40 18.85 -13.55
CA LEU A 340 17.31 19.48 -14.30
C LEU A 340 17.70 19.74 -15.76
N PRO A 341 16.73 19.67 -16.68
CA PRO A 341 16.97 19.96 -18.11
C PRO A 341 17.57 21.34 -18.36
N GLU A 342 18.43 21.42 -19.33
CA GLU A 342 19.00 22.70 -19.81
C GLU A 342 18.40 23.08 -21.18
N PRO A 343 18.06 24.35 -21.43
CA PRO A 343 18.21 25.48 -20.50
C PRO A 343 17.12 25.50 -19.42
N ARG A 344 17.51 25.63 -18.17
CA ARG A 344 16.61 25.58 -17.01
C ARG A 344 15.43 26.56 -17.08
N GLU A 345 15.68 27.76 -17.62
CA GLU A 345 14.63 28.78 -17.75
C GLU A 345 13.50 28.35 -18.69
N GLU A 346 13.81 27.61 -19.75
CA GLU A 346 12.81 27.08 -20.67
C GLU A 346 11.98 26.00 -19.98
N PHE A 347 12.62 25.07 -19.28
CA PHE A 347 11.93 24.05 -18.46
C PHE A 347 10.99 24.66 -17.43
N PHE A 348 11.45 25.61 -16.62
CA PHE A 348 10.61 26.30 -15.66
C PHE A 348 9.53 27.17 -16.28
N SER A 349 9.76 27.73 -17.47
CA SER A 349 8.72 28.44 -18.23
C SER A 349 7.56 27.55 -18.63
N THR A 350 7.87 26.31 -19.08
CA THR A 350 6.87 25.31 -19.40
C THR A 350 6.03 24.93 -18.14
N ILE A 351 6.70 24.70 -17.01
CA ILE A 351 6.02 24.41 -15.73
C ILE A 351 5.11 25.56 -15.31
N ARG A 352 5.59 26.80 -15.34
CA ARG A 352 4.77 27.97 -14.97
C ARG A 352 3.55 28.11 -15.89
N ALA A 353 3.75 27.95 -17.19
CA ALA A 353 2.64 28.02 -18.16
C ALA A 353 1.58 26.92 -17.92
N TYR A 354 2.01 25.73 -17.52
CA TYR A 354 1.11 24.66 -17.11
C TYR A 354 0.33 25.02 -15.85
N LEU A 355 1.02 25.47 -14.79
CA LEU A 355 0.42 25.81 -13.49
C LEU A 355 -0.52 27.02 -13.59
N ASP A 356 -0.17 28.05 -14.38
CA ASP A 356 -1.03 29.22 -14.61
C ASP A 356 -2.37 28.84 -15.28
N GLY A 357 -2.37 27.82 -16.11
CA GLY A 357 -3.57 27.32 -16.75
C GLY A 357 -4.41 26.34 -15.91
N LEU A 358 -3.80 25.72 -14.90
CA LEU A 358 -4.41 24.64 -14.13
C LEU A 358 -5.69 25.01 -13.39
N PRO A 359 -5.81 26.18 -12.70
CA PRO A 359 -7.02 26.54 -11.97
C PRO A 359 -8.28 26.58 -12.85
N ARG A 360 -8.17 27.08 -14.09
CA ARG A 360 -9.29 27.10 -15.04
C ARG A 360 -9.72 25.69 -15.43
N ARG A 361 -8.77 24.81 -15.64
CA ARG A 361 -9.05 23.41 -15.99
C ARG A 361 -9.66 22.62 -14.83
N LEU A 362 -9.23 22.91 -13.61
CA LEU A 362 -9.86 22.33 -12.41
C LEU A 362 -11.32 22.75 -12.29
N GLU A 363 -11.67 24.02 -12.62
CA GLU A 363 -13.05 24.46 -12.63
C GLU A 363 -13.89 23.75 -13.71
N GLU A 364 -13.31 23.45 -14.87
CA GLU A 364 -13.95 22.62 -15.90
C GLU A 364 -14.24 21.19 -15.38
N TYR A 365 -13.31 20.59 -14.60
CA TYR A 365 -13.57 19.29 -13.95
C TYR A 365 -14.63 19.38 -12.86
N HIS A 366 -14.70 20.46 -12.12
CA HIS A 366 -15.78 20.67 -11.17
C HIS A 366 -17.14 20.72 -11.87
N ASP A 367 -17.23 21.37 -13.03
CA ASP A 367 -18.48 21.40 -13.80
C ASP A 367 -18.84 20.01 -14.37
N LEU A 368 -17.85 19.26 -14.87
CA LEU A 368 -18.07 17.96 -15.48
C LEU A 368 -18.35 16.85 -14.47
N LEU A 369 -17.72 16.87 -13.30
CA LEU A 369 -17.79 15.83 -12.28
C LEU A 369 -18.55 16.30 -11.04
N THR A 370 -17.98 17.20 -10.23
CA THR A 370 -18.48 17.52 -8.90
C THR A 370 -19.90 18.07 -8.93
N ARG A 371 -20.23 18.87 -9.94
CA ARG A 371 -21.56 19.49 -10.14
C ARG A 371 -22.47 18.67 -11.05
N ASN A 372 -22.03 17.50 -11.50
CA ASN A 372 -22.82 16.63 -12.38
C ASN A 372 -23.93 15.94 -11.56
N GLU A 373 -25.18 16.20 -11.94
CA GLU A 373 -26.35 15.66 -11.23
C GLU A 373 -26.40 14.13 -11.25
N ILE A 374 -25.99 13.49 -12.35
CA ILE A 374 -25.97 12.02 -12.47
C ILE A 374 -24.95 11.44 -11.51
N LEU A 375 -23.74 12.03 -11.45
CA LEU A 375 -22.71 11.60 -10.52
C LEU A 375 -23.18 11.75 -9.08
N GLN A 376 -23.75 12.89 -8.72
CA GLN A 376 -24.28 13.13 -7.37
C GLN A 376 -25.39 12.13 -7.01
N MET A 377 -26.33 11.85 -7.93
CA MET A 377 -27.39 10.87 -7.70
C MET A 377 -26.90 9.44 -7.49
N ARG A 378 -25.73 9.10 -8.06
CA ARG A 378 -25.15 7.76 -7.97
C ARG A 378 -24.18 7.59 -6.79
N THR A 379 -23.65 8.67 -6.25
CA THR A 379 -22.59 8.61 -5.24
C THR A 379 -23.00 9.14 -3.86
N VAL A 380 -23.91 10.11 -3.79
CA VAL A 380 -24.35 10.65 -2.50
C VAL A 380 -25.07 9.56 -1.71
N ASP A 381 -24.66 9.37 -0.46
CA ASP A 381 -25.16 8.34 0.46
C ASP A 381 -24.94 6.88 -0.02
N THR A 382 -24.07 6.68 -1.03
CA THR A 382 -23.72 5.34 -1.54
C THR A 382 -22.30 4.98 -1.14
N GLY A 383 -22.09 3.81 -0.53
CA GLY A 383 -20.77 3.33 -0.12
C GLY A 383 -20.11 4.25 0.92
N VAL A 384 -20.89 4.78 1.85
CA VAL A 384 -20.38 5.66 2.90
C VAL A 384 -19.39 4.91 3.77
N LEU A 385 -18.17 5.44 3.86
CA LEU A 385 -17.11 4.94 4.74
C LEU A 385 -16.99 5.88 5.96
N PRO A 386 -17.51 5.51 7.14
CA PRO A 386 -17.38 6.32 8.34
C PRO A 386 -15.92 6.48 8.77
N PRO A 387 -15.54 7.60 9.43
CA PRO A 387 -14.16 7.84 9.88
C PRO A 387 -13.58 6.72 10.75
N GLU A 388 -14.40 6.18 11.63
CA GLU A 388 -13.99 5.10 12.55
C GLU A 388 -13.62 3.84 11.78
N VAL A 389 -14.46 3.46 10.80
CA VAL A 389 -14.22 2.29 9.96
C VAL A 389 -13.00 2.53 9.06
N ALA A 390 -12.86 3.73 8.50
CA ALA A 390 -11.69 4.09 7.70
C ALA A 390 -10.38 3.94 8.49
N LYS A 391 -10.36 4.38 9.75
CA LYS A 391 -9.21 4.21 10.65
C LYS A 391 -8.96 2.74 11.02
N GLU A 392 -10.00 1.95 11.29
CA GLU A 392 -9.87 0.53 11.61
C GLU A 392 -9.23 -0.29 10.48
N TYR A 393 -9.53 0.07 9.23
CA TYR A 393 -8.91 -0.55 8.06
C TYR A 393 -7.59 0.09 7.65
N GLY A 394 -7.04 1.02 8.45
CA GLY A 394 -5.74 1.67 8.18
C GLY A 394 -5.72 2.47 6.89
N THR A 395 -6.86 3.00 6.44
CA THR A 395 -6.92 3.80 5.22
C THR A 395 -6.14 5.10 5.37
N THR A 396 -5.55 5.57 4.28
CA THR A 396 -4.78 6.82 4.24
C THR A 396 -5.15 7.64 2.98
N GLY A 397 -4.54 8.80 2.82
CA GLY A 397 -4.67 9.61 1.62
C GLY A 397 -6.09 10.13 1.36
N PRO A 398 -6.49 10.25 0.07
CA PRO A 398 -7.78 10.82 -0.31
C PRO A 398 -8.99 10.06 0.26
N VAL A 399 -8.90 8.75 0.44
CA VAL A 399 -9.99 7.93 1.02
C VAL A 399 -10.23 8.31 2.47
N LEU A 400 -9.17 8.42 3.28
CA LEU A 400 -9.27 8.80 4.68
C LEU A 400 -9.77 10.26 4.83
N ARG A 401 -9.22 11.19 4.06
CA ARG A 401 -9.67 12.60 4.06
C ARG A 401 -11.11 12.73 3.55
N GLY A 402 -11.49 11.98 2.53
CA GLY A 402 -12.87 11.92 2.04
C GLY A 402 -13.85 11.37 3.09
N SER A 403 -13.37 10.51 4.01
CA SER A 403 -14.14 10.02 5.16
C SER A 403 -14.21 11.01 6.34
N GLY A 404 -13.60 12.20 6.20
CA GLY A 404 -13.70 13.29 7.20
C GLY A 404 -12.57 13.32 8.22
N VAL A 405 -11.50 12.55 8.05
CA VAL A 405 -10.30 12.59 8.90
C VAL A 405 -9.27 13.52 8.28
N ASP A 406 -8.90 14.59 9.00
CA ASP A 406 -7.89 15.56 8.56
C ASP A 406 -6.49 15.03 8.85
N TYR A 407 -5.98 14.19 7.95
CA TYR A 407 -4.68 13.52 8.06
C TYR A 407 -3.94 13.59 6.73
N ASP A 408 -2.77 14.24 6.71
CA ASP A 408 -1.92 14.35 5.53
C ASP A 408 -0.44 14.35 5.93
N LEU A 409 0.29 13.29 5.63
CA LEU A 409 1.70 13.12 5.98
C LEU A 409 2.61 14.24 5.44
N ARG A 410 2.22 14.93 4.37
CA ARG A 410 2.98 16.08 3.86
C ARG A 410 2.98 17.26 4.82
N ARG A 411 1.99 17.35 5.70
CA ARG A 411 1.82 18.38 6.73
C ARG A 411 2.13 17.83 8.13
N ASP A 412 1.65 16.62 8.43
CA ASP A 412 1.60 16.11 9.81
C ASP A 412 2.88 15.33 10.19
N ASP A 413 3.60 14.79 9.19
CA ASP A 413 4.93 14.17 9.31
C ASP A 413 5.72 14.47 8.02
N PRO A 414 6.11 15.76 7.80
CA PRO A 414 6.65 16.22 6.53
C PRO A 414 7.94 15.49 6.16
N TYR A 415 8.06 15.22 4.88
CA TYR A 415 9.23 14.58 4.29
C TYR A 415 9.65 15.29 3.01
N GLY A 416 10.91 15.09 2.59
CA GLY A 416 11.44 15.77 1.42
C GLY A 416 11.52 17.28 1.62
N TYR A 417 10.76 18.03 0.82
CA TYR A 417 10.73 19.50 0.84
C TYR A 417 9.28 20.01 0.93
N TYR A 418 8.49 19.39 1.82
CA TYR A 418 7.09 19.80 2.09
C TYR A 418 6.95 20.80 3.25
N ASP A 419 8.05 21.27 3.85
CA ASP A 419 8.08 22.23 4.96
C ASP A 419 7.61 23.64 4.55
#